data_31f5eb17732afa762f10b23d3081e344
#
_entry.id   31f5eb17732afa762f10b23d3081e344
#
_cell.length_a   1.000
_cell.length_b   1.000
_cell.length_c   1.000
_cell.angle_alpha   90.00
_cell.angle_beta   90.00
_cell.angle_gamma   90.00
#
_symmetry.space_group_name_H-M   'P 1'
#
loop_
_entity.id
_entity.type
_entity.pdbx_description
1 polymer ?
#
loop_
_entity_poly.entity_id
_entity_poly.type
_entity_poly.pdbx_seq_one_letter_code
_entity_poly.pdbx_strand_id
1 'polypeptide(L)' 'MMTYQGYIGDVEYDDQARLFHGEVVNTRDVITFQGTSVAELEQAFHASVDDYISWCEEEGIA' A
#
# COMPACT_ATOMS: atom_id res chain seq x y z
N MET A 1 1.81 -8.53 -7.60
CA MET A 1 0.69 -7.60 -7.48
C MET A 1 -0.19 -8.00 -6.31
N MET A 2 -0.56 -7.05 -5.47
CA MET A 2 -1.44 -7.26 -4.32
C MET A 2 -2.73 -6.50 -4.52
N THR A 3 -3.82 -7.02 -3.97
CA THR A 3 -5.11 -6.32 -4.00
C THR A 3 -5.74 -6.37 -2.61
N TYR A 4 -6.41 -5.28 -2.23
CA TYR A 4 -7.10 -5.18 -0.95
C TYR A 4 -8.15 -4.08 -1.03
N GLN A 5 -9.39 -4.37 -0.71
CA GLN A 5 -10.50 -3.41 -0.73
C GLN A 5 -10.63 -2.69 -2.07
N GLY A 6 -10.32 -3.36 -3.16
CA GLY A 6 -10.36 -2.79 -4.51
C GLY A 6 -9.13 -2.00 -4.90
N TYR A 7 -8.15 -1.84 -4.01
CA TYR A 7 -6.90 -1.15 -4.30
C TYR A 7 -5.84 -2.12 -4.78
N ILE A 8 -5.03 -1.67 -5.73
CA ILE A 8 -4.00 -2.50 -6.35
C ILE A 8 -2.63 -1.98 -5.94
N GLY A 9 -1.83 -2.87 -5.36
CA GLY A 9 -0.46 -2.57 -4.97
C GLY A 9 0.53 -3.21 -5.93
N ASP A 10 1.42 -2.40 -6.49
CA ASP A 10 2.51 -2.85 -7.32
C ASP A 10 3.77 -2.96 -6.46
N VAL A 11 4.43 -4.11 -6.48
CA VAL A 11 5.52 -4.43 -5.56
C VAL A 11 6.81 -4.68 -6.31
N GLU A 12 7.91 -4.15 -5.77
CA GLU A 12 9.23 -4.31 -6.31
C GLU A 12 10.21 -4.60 -5.18
N TYR A 13 11.16 -5.51 -5.40
CA TYR A 13 12.18 -5.82 -4.41
C TYR A 13 13.41 -4.93 -4.62
N ASP A 14 13.84 -4.29 -3.55
CA ASP A 14 15.06 -3.49 -3.55
C ASP A 14 16.21 -4.33 -2.98
N ASP A 15 17.08 -4.79 -3.86
CA ASP A 15 18.20 -5.65 -3.48
C ASP A 15 19.23 -4.94 -2.59
N GLN A 16 19.42 -3.64 -2.79
CA GLN A 16 20.37 -2.86 -1.99
C GLN A 16 19.88 -2.63 -0.58
N ALA A 17 18.62 -2.27 -0.45
CA ALA A 17 18.00 -2.05 0.86
C ALA A 17 17.51 -3.35 1.50
N ARG A 18 17.46 -4.42 0.72
CA ARG A 18 16.97 -5.73 1.14
C ARG A 18 15.56 -5.69 1.70
N LEU A 19 14.71 -4.95 1.01
CA LEU A 19 13.30 -4.88 1.38
C LEU A 19 12.44 -4.73 0.15
N PHE A 20 11.15 -4.97 0.34
CA PHE A 20 10.16 -4.80 -0.71
C PHE A 20 9.55 -3.41 -0.61
N HIS A 21 9.36 -2.77 -1.74
CA HIS A 21 8.65 -1.51 -1.86
C HIS A 21 7.37 -1.75 -2.65
N GLY A 22 6.29 -1.13 -2.22
CA GLY A 22 5.04 -1.18 -2.94
C GLY A 22 4.43 0.20 -3.09
N GLU A 23 3.58 0.33 -4.10
CA GLU A 23 2.86 1.55 -4.37
C GLU A 23 1.45 1.20 -4.81
N VAL A 24 0.46 1.91 -4.30
CA VAL A 24 -0.92 1.76 -4.73
C VAL A 24 -1.08 2.53 -6.03
N VAL A 25 -1.44 1.83 -7.11
CA VAL A 25 -1.40 2.39 -8.46
C VAL A 25 -2.74 2.91 -8.98
N ASN A 26 -3.83 2.62 -8.29
CA ASN A 26 -5.16 3.02 -8.73
C ASN A 26 -5.84 4.04 -7.81
N THR A 27 -5.04 4.94 -7.24
CA THR A 27 -5.56 6.04 -6.42
C THR A 27 -5.05 7.36 -6.97
N ARG A 28 -5.67 8.46 -6.52
CA ARG A 28 -5.21 9.81 -6.87
C ARG A 28 -3.95 10.20 -6.13
N ASP A 29 -3.82 9.72 -4.90
CA ASP A 29 -2.72 10.07 -4.03
C ASP A 29 -1.63 9.02 -4.12
N VAL A 30 -0.39 9.45 -3.86
CA VAL A 30 0.73 8.52 -3.83
C VAL A 30 0.71 7.83 -2.47
N ILE A 31 0.48 6.52 -2.48
CA ILE A 31 0.48 5.70 -1.28
C ILE A 31 1.55 4.64 -1.44
N THR A 32 2.54 4.65 -0.56
CA THR A 32 3.62 3.68 -0.61
C THR A 32 3.65 2.86 0.67
N PHE A 33 4.21 1.67 0.57
CA PHE A 33 4.38 0.78 1.71
C PHE A 33 5.63 -0.05 1.51
N GLN A 34 6.16 -0.62 2.57
CA GLN A 34 7.37 -1.41 2.48
C GLN A 34 7.41 -2.47 3.58
N GLY A 35 8.26 -3.47 3.39
CA GLY A 35 8.44 -4.52 4.37
C GLY A 35 9.64 -5.38 4.03
N THR A 36 10.21 -6.03 5.03
CA THR A 36 11.36 -6.91 4.86
C THR A 36 10.98 -8.35 4.51
N SER A 37 9.70 -8.67 4.61
CA SER A 37 9.16 -9.97 4.22
C SER A 37 7.82 -9.77 3.52
N VAL A 38 7.34 -10.81 2.85
CA VAL A 38 6.03 -10.74 2.18
C VAL A 38 4.92 -10.49 3.18
N ALA A 39 4.95 -11.16 4.33
CA ALA A 39 3.94 -10.98 5.36
C ALA A 39 3.93 -9.55 5.90
N GLU A 40 5.10 -9.00 6.15
CA GLU A 40 5.25 -7.63 6.63
C GLU A 40 4.78 -6.61 5.59
N LEU A 41 5.14 -6.87 4.34
CA LEU A 41 4.72 -6.04 3.21
C LEU A 41 3.19 -6.02 3.08
N GLU A 42 2.58 -7.19 3.20
CA GLU A 42 1.13 -7.33 3.11
C GLU A 42 0.43 -6.58 4.23
N GLN A 43 0.93 -6.67 5.46
CA GLN A 43 0.39 -5.91 6.58
C GLN A 43 0.52 -4.41 6.35
N ALA A 44 1.66 -3.97 5.85
CA ALA A 44 1.89 -2.56 5.56
C ALA A 44 0.94 -2.05 4.48
N PHE A 45 0.70 -2.87 3.46
CA PHE A 45 -0.24 -2.55 2.39
C PHE A 45 -1.66 -2.38 2.95
N HIS A 46 -2.12 -3.35 3.73
CA HIS A 46 -3.45 -3.31 4.32
C HIS A 46 -3.62 -2.10 5.24
N ALA A 47 -2.63 -1.82 6.08
CA ALA A 47 -2.68 -0.67 6.97
C ALA A 47 -2.74 0.65 6.20
N SER A 48 -1.95 0.78 5.13
CA SER A 48 -1.94 1.98 4.31
C SER A 48 -3.27 2.20 3.60
N VAL A 49 -3.87 1.14 3.08
CA VAL A 49 -5.18 1.21 2.43
C VAL A 49 -6.27 1.57 3.44
N ASP A 50 -6.25 0.94 4.60
CA ASP A 50 -7.24 1.21 5.65
C ASP A 50 -7.15 2.67 6.12
N ASP A 51 -5.95 3.19 6.30
CA ASP A 51 -5.74 4.59 6.67
C ASP A 51 -6.26 5.53 5.59
N TYR A 52 -6.01 5.22 4.34
CA TYR A 52 -6.48 6.02 3.22
C TYR A 52 -8.01 6.05 3.14
N ILE A 53 -8.64 4.90 3.29
CA ILE A 53 -10.11 4.79 3.27
C ILE A 53 -10.69 5.60 4.42
N SER A 54 -10.12 5.48 5.61
CA SER A 54 -10.56 6.21 6.80
C SER A 54 -10.45 7.72 6.60
N TRP A 55 -9.32 8.16 6.03
CA TRP A 55 -9.11 9.57 5.72
C TRP A 55 -10.14 10.09 4.71
N CYS A 56 -10.40 9.32 3.66
CA CYS A 56 -11.39 9.69 2.65
C CYS A 56 -12.79 9.84 3.26
N GLU A 57 -13.14 8.94 4.18
CA GLU A 57 -14.44 9.01 4.85
C GLU A 57 -14.55 10.24 5.74
N GLU A 58 -13.50 10.56 6.50
CA GLU A 58 -13.45 11.74 7.36
C GLU A 58 -13.58 13.04 6.58
N GLU A 59 -12.90 13.11 5.44
CA GLU A 59 -12.88 14.31 4.61
C GLU A 59 -14.08 14.39 3.67
N GLY A 60 -14.90 13.37 3.62
CA GLY A 60 -16.05 13.31 2.72
C GLY A 60 -15.65 13.14 1.26
N ILE A 61 -14.48 12.60 1.01
CA ILE A 61 -13.99 12.32 -0.34
C ILE A 61 -14.47 10.92 -0.73
N ALA A 62 -15.28 10.86 -1.74
CA ALA A 62 -15.85 9.59 -2.19
C ALA A 62 -14.88 8.82 -3.07
#